data_74054d08ef838cd5d43151d46b4a6116
#
_entry.id   74054d08ef838cd5d43151d46b4a6116
#
_cell.length_a   1.000
_cell.length_b   1.000
_cell.length_c   1.000
_cell.angle_alpha   90.00
_cell.angle_beta   90.00
_cell.angle_gamma   90.00
#
_symmetry.space_group_name_H-M   'P 1'
#
loop_
_entity.id
_entity.type
_entity.pdbx_description
1 polymer ?
#
loop_
_entity_poly.entity_id
_entity_poly.type
_entity_poly.pdbx_seq_one_letter_code
_entity_poly.pdbx_strand_id
1 'polypeptide(L)'
;MTDCHKQLLELLDRSGAKLHALLTRLTLHEDVAEELMQELFIKLSDVATTKKISNLDSYAYRTAVNLAFDWRRSNKSRQIGVPLDEVAEPVSSDFPTLDTLIQNEVIQKILTAVGCLNGAAREAFVMRYIQQESYEFIAGQLDKTPHQIRALCSRVTNYLRDTLSSVGEEMCDV
;
A
#
# COMPACT_ATOMS: atom_id res chain seq x y z
N MET A 1 -23.85 15.92 -16.72
CA MET A 1 -22.91 15.20 -15.81
C MET A 1 -23.75 14.44 -14.80
N THR A 2 -23.65 13.14 -14.79
CA THR A 2 -24.38 12.32 -13.79
C THR A 2 -23.87 12.63 -12.39
N ASP A 3 -24.73 12.64 -11.41
CA ASP A 3 -24.42 12.92 -9.98
C ASP A 3 -23.20 12.12 -9.46
N CYS A 4 -23.00 10.97 -10.01
CA CYS A 4 -21.89 10.07 -9.76
C CYS A 4 -20.51 10.62 -10.18
N HIS A 5 -20.41 11.26 -11.34
CA HIS A 5 -19.15 11.89 -11.79
C HIS A 5 -18.77 13.08 -10.91
N LYS A 6 -19.79 13.81 -10.42
CA LYS A 6 -19.56 14.91 -9.51
C LYS A 6 -18.98 14.43 -8.17
N GLN A 7 -19.54 13.36 -7.60
CA GLN A 7 -19.01 12.75 -6.36
C GLN A 7 -17.58 12.23 -6.52
N LEU A 8 -17.26 11.66 -7.69
CA LEU A 8 -15.90 11.20 -7.97
C LEU A 8 -14.90 12.35 -8.10
N LEU A 9 -15.27 13.42 -8.78
CA LEU A 9 -14.43 14.63 -8.86
C LEU A 9 -14.22 15.27 -7.47
N GLU A 10 -15.27 15.38 -6.67
CA GLU A 10 -15.18 15.88 -5.29
C GLU A 10 -14.26 15.00 -4.42
N LEU A 11 -14.30 13.66 -4.61
CA LEU A 11 -13.38 12.73 -3.95
C LEU A 11 -11.93 13.00 -4.34
N LEU A 12 -11.66 13.12 -5.64
CA LEU A 12 -10.30 13.35 -6.15
C LEU A 12 -9.74 14.70 -5.69
N ASP A 13 -10.57 15.74 -5.69
CA ASP A 13 -10.19 17.07 -5.24
C ASP A 13 -9.81 17.07 -3.74
N ARG A 14 -10.56 16.33 -2.92
CA ARG A 14 -10.35 16.23 -1.47
C ARG A 14 -9.25 15.25 -1.08
N SER A 15 -9.16 14.12 -1.75
CA SER A 15 -8.37 12.96 -1.30
C SER A 15 -7.33 12.50 -2.31
N GLY A 16 -7.31 13.02 -3.54
CA GLY A 16 -6.44 12.57 -4.62
C GLY A 16 -4.95 12.63 -4.25
N ALA A 17 -4.51 13.75 -3.68
CA ALA A 17 -3.11 13.91 -3.25
C ALA A 17 -2.72 12.91 -2.15
N LYS A 18 -3.64 12.59 -1.23
CA LYS A 18 -3.39 11.59 -0.17
C LYS A 18 -3.32 10.17 -0.74
N LEU A 19 -4.18 9.85 -1.70
CA LEU A 19 -4.18 8.56 -2.39
C LEU A 19 -2.91 8.38 -3.21
N HIS A 20 -2.46 9.40 -3.94
CA HIS A 20 -1.20 9.38 -4.67
C HIS A 20 -0.01 9.17 -3.73
N ALA A 21 0.10 9.97 -2.65
CA ALA A 21 1.14 9.82 -1.65
C ALA A 21 1.14 8.43 -0.99
N LEU A 22 -0.04 7.84 -0.77
CA LEU A 22 -0.17 6.48 -0.28
C LEU A 22 0.38 5.47 -1.28
N LEU A 23 0.00 5.56 -2.55
CA LEU A 23 0.50 4.68 -3.61
C LEU A 23 2.01 4.79 -3.76
N THR A 24 2.57 6.00 -3.76
CA THR A 24 4.03 6.22 -3.82
C THR A 24 4.75 5.54 -2.64
N ARG A 25 4.21 5.66 -1.42
CA ARG A 25 4.78 4.99 -0.24
C ARG A 25 4.68 3.47 -0.28
N LEU A 26 3.63 2.93 -0.89
CA LEU A 26 3.43 1.48 -0.99
C LEU A 26 4.19 0.85 -2.15
N THR A 27 4.38 1.57 -3.25
CA THR A 27 5.13 1.08 -4.43
C THR A 27 6.62 1.39 -4.33
N LEU A 28 6.98 2.49 -3.69
CA LEU A 28 8.31 3.13 -3.65
C LEU A 28 8.76 3.67 -5.02
N HIS A 29 7.81 3.84 -5.95
CA HIS A 29 8.02 4.35 -7.30
C HIS A 29 6.92 5.36 -7.64
N GLU A 30 7.31 6.57 -8.01
CA GLU A 30 6.36 7.66 -8.29
C GLU A 30 5.63 7.44 -9.64
N ASP A 31 6.35 7.01 -10.66
CA ASP A 31 5.81 6.64 -11.97
C ASP A 31 4.75 5.54 -11.89
N VAL A 32 5.01 4.51 -11.09
CA VAL A 32 4.03 3.44 -10.81
C VAL A 32 2.84 3.98 -10.05
N ALA A 33 3.05 4.87 -9.09
CA ALA A 33 1.94 5.47 -8.34
C ALA A 33 1.01 6.28 -9.26
N GLU A 34 1.54 6.97 -10.25
CA GLU A 34 0.75 7.67 -11.28
C GLU A 34 -0.08 6.70 -12.12
N GLU A 35 0.51 5.59 -12.59
CA GLU A 35 -0.20 4.55 -13.34
C GLU A 35 -1.34 3.94 -12.50
N LEU A 36 -1.05 3.62 -11.23
CA LEU A 36 -2.05 3.07 -10.32
C LEU A 36 -3.14 4.07 -9.94
N MET A 37 -2.86 5.38 -9.94
CA MET A 37 -3.88 6.42 -9.78
C MET A 37 -4.85 6.43 -10.96
N GLN A 38 -4.37 6.26 -12.19
CA GLN A 38 -5.22 6.15 -13.37
C GLN A 38 -6.09 4.90 -13.31
N GLU A 39 -5.52 3.75 -12.93
CA GLU A 39 -6.27 2.50 -12.76
C GLU A 39 -7.33 2.62 -11.65
N LEU A 40 -6.97 3.26 -10.54
CA LEU A 40 -7.90 3.56 -9.45
C LEU A 40 -9.07 4.40 -9.93
N PHE A 41 -8.82 5.46 -10.70
CA PHE A 41 -9.85 6.31 -11.25
C PHE A 41 -10.82 5.54 -12.16
N ILE A 42 -10.31 4.68 -13.04
CA ILE A 42 -11.13 3.83 -13.91
C ILE A 42 -12.03 2.91 -13.07
N LYS A 43 -11.46 2.20 -12.09
CA LYS A 43 -12.24 1.31 -11.20
C LYS A 43 -13.30 2.05 -10.40
N LEU A 44 -12.99 3.24 -9.90
CA LEU A 44 -13.96 4.08 -9.18
C LEU A 44 -15.08 4.56 -10.11
N SER A 45 -14.77 4.94 -11.33
CA SER A 45 -15.75 5.36 -12.33
C SER A 45 -16.73 4.24 -12.67
N ASP A 46 -16.22 3.03 -12.90
CA ASP A 46 -17.03 1.84 -13.24
C ASP A 46 -17.97 1.45 -12.09
N VAL A 47 -17.45 1.44 -10.87
CA VAL A 47 -18.25 1.06 -9.71
C VAL A 47 -19.27 2.14 -9.35
N ALA A 48 -18.91 3.40 -9.48
CA ALA A 48 -19.81 4.52 -9.23
C ALA A 48 -21.00 4.55 -10.18
N THR A 49 -20.86 4.04 -11.41
CA THR A 49 -21.97 3.91 -12.37
C THR A 49 -22.87 2.70 -12.10
N THR A 50 -22.32 1.63 -11.48
CA THR A 50 -23.00 0.34 -11.33
C THR A 50 -23.56 0.09 -9.95
N LYS A 51 -22.96 0.67 -8.89
CA LYS A 51 -23.32 0.40 -7.49
C LYS A 51 -23.44 1.68 -6.68
N LYS A 52 -24.47 1.76 -5.84
CA LYS A 52 -24.53 2.76 -4.77
C LYS A 52 -23.53 2.40 -3.68
N ILE A 53 -22.40 3.12 -3.61
CA ILE A 53 -21.41 2.96 -2.56
C ILE A 53 -21.74 3.91 -1.42
N SER A 54 -21.93 3.38 -0.22
CA SER A 54 -22.26 4.19 0.97
C SER A 54 -21.09 5.06 1.43
N ASN A 55 -19.84 4.62 1.20
CA ASN A 55 -18.63 5.37 1.54
C ASN A 55 -17.59 5.22 0.44
N LEU A 56 -17.56 6.20 -0.46
CA LEU A 56 -16.67 6.20 -1.62
C LEU A 56 -15.20 6.40 -1.20
N ASP A 57 -14.93 7.16 -0.13
CA ASP A 57 -13.57 7.37 0.39
C ASP A 57 -12.95 6.06 0.89
N SER A 58 -13.70 5.31 1.71
CA SER A 58 -13.24 4.00 2.21
C SER A 58 -13.02 3.00 1.07
N TYR A 59 -13.90 3.03 0.07
CA TYR A 59 -13.77 2.16 -1.09
C TYR A 59 -12.54 2.52 -1.92
N ALA A 60 -12.31 3.81 -2.19
CA ALA A 60 -11.15 4.30 -2.93
C ALA A 60 -9.84 3.92 -2.21
N TYR A 61 -9.80 4.11 -0.90
CA TYR A 61 -8.65 3.75 -0.08
C TYR A 61 -8.33 2.24 -0.17
N ARG A 62 -9.32 1.37 0.06
CA ARG A 62 -9.14 -0.09 -0.04
C ARG A 62 -8.68 -0.52 -1.42
N THR A 63 -9.28 0.08 -2.45
CA THR A 63 -8.91 -0.22 -3.84
C THR A 63 -7.47 0.21 -4.11
N ALA A 64 -7.04 1.39 -3.67
CA ALA A 64 -5.66 1.86 -3.81
C ALA A 64 -4.66 0.93 -3.11
N VAL A 65 -4.94 0.53 -1.86
CA VAL A 65 -4.09 -0.42 -1.12
C VAL A 65 -3.99 -1.76 -1.86
N ASN A 66 -5.11 -2.29 -2.34
CA ASN A 66 -5.11 -3.55 -3.08
C ASN A 66 -4.32 -3.44 -4.39
N LEU A 67 -4.52 -2.37 -5.17
CA LEU A 67 -3.76 -2.13 -6.41
C LEU A 67 -2.25 -2.11 -6.15
N ALA A 68 -1.80 -1.39 -5.13
CA ALA A 68 -0.37 -1.31 -4.79
C ALA A 68 0.21 -2.69 -4.44
N PHE A 69 -0.50 -3.49 -3.63
CA PHE A 69 -0.01 -4.82 -3.25
C PHE A 69 -0.15 -5.86 -4.37
N ASP A 70 -1.13 -5.74 -5.24
CA ASP A 70 -1.26 -6.59 -6.43
C ASP A 70 -0.13 -6.30 -7.42
N TRP A 71 0.20 -5.02 -7.64
CA TRP A 71 1.35 -4.62 -8.43
C TRP A 71 2.66 -5.18 -7.85
N ARG A 72 2.90 -5.05 -6.53
CA ARG A 72 4.09 -5.59 -5.88
C ARG A 72 4.22 -7.10 -6.05
N ARG A 73 3.10 -7.82 -5.93
CA ARG A 73 3.06 -9.28 -6.13
C ARG A 73 3.40 -9.67 -7.56
N SER A 74 2.83 -8.96 -8.52
CA SER A 74 3.08 -9.16 -9.94
C SER A 74 4.52 -8.84 -10.32
N ASN A 75 5.07 -7.75 -9.81
CA ASN A 75 6.45 -7.34 -10.08
C ASN A 75 7.47 -8.34 -9.49
N LYS A 76 7.24 -8.82 -8.27
CA LYS A 76 8.08 -9.87 -7.67
C LYS A 76 8.08 -11.15 -8.52
N SER A 77 6.93 -11.54 -9.06
CA SER A 77 6.82 -12.72 -9.94
C SER A 77 7.59 -12.54 -11.25
N ARG A 78 7.62 -11.31 -11.79
CA ARG A 78 8.39 -10.99 -13.00
C ARG A 78 9.90 -11.00 -12.76
N GLN A 79 10.37 -10.48 -11.62
CA GLN A 79 11.80 -10.49 -11.27
C GLN A 79 12.37 -11.90 -11.05
N ILE A 80 11.55 -12.88 -10.65
CA ILE A 80 11.99 -14.28 -10.51
C ILE A 80 12.18 -14.96 -11.87
N GLY A 81 11.57 -14.44 -12.94
CA GLY A 81 11.58 -15.03 -14.29
C GLY A 81 12.48 -14.34 -15.33
N VAL A 82 13.16 -13.26 -14.99
CA VAL A 82 14.00 -12.48 -15.93
C VAL A 82 15.47 -12.60 -15.54
N PRO A 83 16.41 -12.93 -16.48
CA PRO A 83 17.83 -12.81 -16.23
C PRO A 83 18.21 -11.36 -15.88
N LEU A 84 19.26 -11.21 -15.08
CA LEU A 84 19.73 -10.02 -14.37
C LEU A 84 20.10 -8.79 -15.24
N ASP A 85 19.83 -8.79 -16.54
CA ASP A 85 20.31 -7.78 -17.49
C ASP A 85 19.33 -6.62 -17.80
N GLU A 86 18.13 -6.62 -17.22
CA GLU A 86 17.17 -5.50 -17.38
C GLU A 86 16.60 -5.03 -16.04
N VAL A 87 17.46 -4.65 -15.12
CA VAL A 87 17.05 -3.82 -13.99
C VAL A 87 17.09 -2.38 -14.47
N ALA A 88 15.91 -1.80 -14.75
CA ALA A 88 15.79 -0.37 -14.96
C ALA A 88 16.33 0.34 -13.71
N GLU A 89 17.44 1.04 -13.86
CA GLU A 89 18.03 1.84 -12.81
C GLU A 89 17.03 2.93 -12.38
N PRO A 90 16.87 3.16 -11.07
CA PRO A 90 16.13 4.33 -10.60
C PRO A 90 16.88 5.58 -11.04
N VAL A 91 16.25 6.37 -11.92
CA VAL A 91 16.78 7.66 -12.37
C VAL A 91 16.60 8.66 -11.23
N SER A 92 17.53 8.68 -10.29
CA SER A 92 17.79 9.85 -9.47
C SER A 92 19.31 9.97 -9.27
N SER A 93 19.82 11.14 -9.59
CA SER A 93 21.22 11.49 -9.79
C SER A 93 22.03 11.69 -8.50
N ASP A 94 21.63 11.07 -7.40
CA ASP A 94 22.43 10.96 -6.19
C ASP A 94 22.74 9.49 -5.94
N PHE A 95 24.02 9.14 -5.91
CA PHE A 95 24.46 7.81 -5.54
C PHE A 95 23.90 7.49 -4.14
N PRO A 96 23.03 6.46 -4.01
CA PRO A 96 22.45 6.12 -2.71
C PRO A 96 23.59 5.72 -1.77
N THR A 97 23.63 6.33 -0.58
CA THR A 97 24.55 5.90 0.47
C THR A 97 24.21 4.47 0.90
N LEU A 98 25.20 3.75 1.44
CA LEU A 98 25.00 2.38 1.93
C LEU A 98 23.82 2.31 2.91
N ASP A 99 23.65 3.32 3.77
CA ASP A 99 22.54 3.42 4.72
C ASP A 99 21.18 3.53 4.00
N THR A 100 21.10 4.27 2.91
CA THR A 100 19.89 4.41 2.10
C THR A 100 19.52 3.08 1.42
N LEU A 101 20.50 2.34 0.92
CA LEU A 101 20.29 1.02 0.33
C LEU A 101 19.79 0.00 1.36
N ILE A 102 20.39 -0.03 2.55
CA ILE A 102 19.97 -0.90 3.65
C ILE A 102 18.55 -0.56 4.09
N GLN A 103 18.23 0.73 4.25
CA GLN A 103 16.87 1.16 4.61
C GLN A 103 15.85 0.76 3.55
N ASN A 104 16.15 0.90 2.27
CA ASN A 104 15.26 0.50 1.19
C ASN A 104 15.02 -1.02 1.20
N GLU A 105 16.04 -1.83 1.45
CA GLU A 105 15.90 -3.29 1.54
C GLU A 105 15.00 -3.70 2.70
N VAL A 106 15.16 -3.10 3.87
CA VAL A 106 14.32 -3.36 5.05
C VAL A 106 12.86 -2.98 4.76
N ILE A 107 12.61 -1.81 4.17
CA ILE A 107 11.28 -1.36 3.79
C ILE A 107 10.64 -2.33 2.78
N GLN A 108 11.39 -2.78 1.78
CA GLN A 108 10.91 -3.77 0.81
C GLN A 108 10.51 -5.09 1.48
N LYS A 109 11.29 -5.59 2.44
CA LYS A 109 10.96 -6.79 3.22
C LYS A 109 9.68 -6.61 4.04
N ILE A 110 9.54 -5.47 4.72
CA ILE A 110 8.33 -5.12 5.49
C ILE A 110 7.11 -5.10 4.57
N LEU A 111 7.16 -4.36 3.46
CA LEU A 111 6.04 -4.26 2.53
C LEU A 111 5.69 -5.61 1.91
N THR A 112 6.67 -6.46 1.64
CA THR A 112 6.43 -7.83 1.16
C THR A 112 5.68 -8.65 2.21
N ALA A 113 6.11 -8.62 3.46
CA ALA A 113 5.44 -9.33 4.56
C ALA A 113 4.02 -8.79 4.82
N VAL A 114 3.83 -7.46 4.78
CA VAL A 114 2.51 -6.84 4.87
C VAL A 114 1.59 -7.28 3.72
N GLY A 115 2.13 -7.44 2.52
CA GLY A 115 1.40 -7.96 1.36
C GLY A 115 0.84 -9.37 1.55
N CYS A 116 1.46 -10.19 2.42
CA CYS A 116 0.98 -11.54 2.74
C CYS A 116 -0.16 -11.56 3.78
N LEU A 117 -0.45 -10.44 4.43
CA LEU A 117 -1.52 -10.34 5.42
C LEU A 117 -2.91 -10.40 4.76
N ASN A 118 -3.92 -10.83 5.54
CA ASN A 118 -5.31 -10.72 5.10
C ASN A 118 -5.73 -9.24 4.94
N GLY A 119 -6.78 -8.98 4.14
CA GLY A 119 -7.19 -7.63 3.76
C GLY A 119 -7.38 -6.68 4.94
N ALA A 120 -8.16 -7.07 5.95
CA ALA A 120 -8.44 -6.21 7.10
C ALA A 120 -7.21 -5.90 7.96
N ALA A 121 -6.31 -6.88 8.15
CA ALA A 121 -5.08 -6.69 8.91
C ALA A 121 -4.10 -5.77 8.14
N ARG A 122 -3.98 -5.98 6.83
CA ARG A 122 -3.18 -5.15 5.93
C ARG A 122 -3.69 -3.71 5.90
N GLU A 123 -4.99 -3.51 5.69
CA GLU A 123 -5.61 -2.19 5.68
C GLU A 123 -5.41 -1.46 7.01
N ALA A 124 -5.66 -2.11 8.14
CA ALA A 124 -5.48 -1.53 9.47
C ALA A 124 -4.01 -1.13 9.71
N PHE A 125 -3.06 -1.97 9.31
CA PHE A 125 -1.63 -1.69 9.44
C PHE A 125 -1.22 -0.48 8.59
N VAL A 126 -1.62 -0.45 7.32
CA VAL A 126 -1.29 0.65 6.39
C VAL A 126 -1.88 1.97 6.90
N MET A 127 -3.15 1.99 7.33
CA MET A 127 -3.76 3.18 7.90
C MET A 127 -3.05 3.65 9.16
N ARG A 128 -2.65 2.73 10.04
CA ARG A 128 -2.05 3.09 11.31
C ARG A 128 -0.60 3.56 11.18
N TYR A 129 0.23 2.82 10.43
CA TYR A 129 1.68 3.04 10.42
C TYR A 129 2.17 3.83 9.21
N ILE A 130 1.48 3.80 8.09
CA ILE A 130 1.86 4.55 6.89
C ILE A 130 1.11 5.88 6.81
N GLN A 131 -0.18 5.91 7.15
CA GLN A 131 -0.99 7.13 7.15
C GLN A 131 -1.10 7.81 8.51
N GLN A 132 -0.69 7.12 9.60
CA GLN A 132 -0.71 7.64 10.98
C GLN A 132 -2.11 8.01 11.49
N GLU A 133 -3.14 7.30 11.01
CA GLU A 133 -4.53 7.52 11.44
C GLU A 133 -4.80 7.00 12.86
N SER A 134 -5.81 7.56 13.52
CA SER A 134 -6.23 7.12 14.86
C SER A 134 -6.96 5.77 14.81
N TYR A 135 -6.92 5.01 15.91
CA TYR A 135 -7.64 3.73 16.00
C TYR A 135 -9.15 3.89 15.85
N GLU A 136 -9.68 5.01 16.31
CA GLU A 136 -11.09 5.39 16.22
C GLU A 136 -11.49 5.63 14.75
N PHE A 137 -10.64 6.36 14.00
CA PHE A 137 -10.85 6.60 12.58
C PHE A 137 -10.80 5.28 11.78
N ILE A 138 -9.77 4.47 12.00
CA ILE A 138 -9.60 3.16 11.33
C ILE A 138 -10.78 2.24 11.64
N ALA A 139 -11.26 2.23 12.88
CA ALA A 139 -12.41 1.44 13.31
C ALA A 139 -13.67 1.80 12.52
N GLY A 140 -13.94 3.09 12.34
CA GLY A 140 -15.05 3.57 11.52
C GLY A 140 -14.91 3.22 10.03
N GLN A 141 -13.68 3.22 9.50
CA GLN A 141 -13.44 2.87 8.09
C GLN A 141 -13.58 1.36 7.82
N LEU A 142 -13.19 0.52 8.77
CA LEU A 142 -13.18 -0.94 8.60
C LEU A 142 -14.40 -1.65 9.24
N ASP A 143 -15.36 -0.88 9.73
CA ASP A 143 -16.55 -1.39 10.45
C ASP A 143 -16.17 -2.36 11.59
N LYS A 144 -15.24 -1.88 12.45
CA LYS A 144 -14.71 -2.61 13.61
C LYS A 144 -14.68 -1.70 14.83
N THR A 145 -14.40 -2.29 15.99
CA THR A 145 -14.17 -1.51 17.20
C THR A 145 -12.70 -1.08 17.31
N PRO A 146 -12.38 0.06 17.98
CA PRO A 146 -11.00 0.47 18.19
C PRO A 146 -10.15 -0.60 18.91
N HIS A 147 -10.78 -1.39 19.80
CA HIS A 147 -10.11 -2.52 20.47
C HIS A 147 -9.70 -3.62 19.48
N GLN A 148 -10.57 -3.96 18.54
CA GLN A 148 -10.26 -4.94 17.49
C GLN A 148 -9.14 -4.44 16.58
N ILE A 149 -9.11 -3.14 16.24
CA ILE A 149 -8.04 -2.56 15.43
C ILE A 149 -6.70 -2.61 16.16
N ARG A 150 -6.67 -2.26 17.47
CA ARG A 150 -5.44 -2.38 18.29
C ARG A 150 -4.94 -3.83 18.31
N ALA A 151 -5.84 -4.79 18.50
CA ALA A 151 -5.48 -6.21 18.49
C ALA A 151 -4.96 -6.67 17.11
N LEU A 152 -5.54 -6.18 16.01
CA LEU A 152 -5.03 -6.44 14.65
C LEU A 152 -3.63 -5.88 14.47
N CYS A 153 -3.41 -4.60 14.78
CA CYS A 153 -2.11 -3.95 14.65
C CYS A 153 -1.04 -4.63 15.51
N SER A 154 -1.37 -5.01 16.75
CA SER A 154 -0.43 -5.73 17.63
C SER A 154 -0.02 -7.09 17.04
N ARG A 155 -0.97 -7.87 16.53
CA ARG A 155 -0.67 -9.16 15.87
C ARG A 155 0.21 -8.99 14.65
N VAL A 156 -0.07 -7.97 13.81
CA VAL A 156 0.73 -7.67 12.63
C VAL A 156 2.15 -7.26 13.03
N THR A 157 2.30 -6.41 14.04
CA THR A 157 3.62 -5.98 14.51
C THR A 157 4.45 -7.15 15.04
N ASN A 158 3.84 -8.08 15.78
CA ASN A 158 4.52 -9.29 16.24
C ASN A 158 4.92 -10.18 15.06
N TYR A 159 4.01 -10.43 14.12
CA TYR A 159 4.30 -11.20 12.91
C TYR A 159 5.47 -10.60 12.11
N LEU A 160 5.49 -9.28 11.92
CA LEU A 160 6.59 -8.60 11.21
C LEU A 160 7.91 -8.72 11.97
N ARG A 161 7.89 -8.59 13.31
CA ARG A 161 9.09 -8.76 14.14
C ARG A 161 9.66 -10.16 13.98
N ASP A 162 8.83 -11.20 14.08
CA ASP A 162 9.26 -12.59 13.95
C ASP A 162 9.81 -12.87 12.54
N THR A 163 9.12 -12.36 11.50
CA THR A 163 9.55 -12.52 10.10
C THR A 163 10.88 -11.81 9.82
N LEU A 164 11.09 -10.62 10.37
CA LEU A 164 12.33 -9.86 10.16
C LEU A 164 13.49 -10.41 10.99
N SER A 165 13.23 -10.96 12.17
CA SER A 165 14.26 -11.58 13.01
C SER A 165 14.81 -12.86 12.39
N SER A 166 13.96 -13.70 11.80
CA SER A 166 14.38 -14.94 11.13
C SER A 166 15.28 -14.68 9.90
N VAL A 167 15.12 -13.54 9.23
CA VAL A 167 15.99 -13.15 8.10
C VAL A 167 17.35 -12.62 8.58
N GLY A 168 17.43 -12.07 9.80
CA GLY A 168 18.69 -11.59 10.39
C GLY A 168 19.63 -12.74 10.83
N GLU A 169 19.10 -13.90 11.19
CA GLU A 169 19.89 -15.06 11.60
C GLU A 169 20.56 -15.77 10.41
N GLU A 170 19.96 -15.73 9.22
CA GLU A 170 20.58 -16.31 8.01
C GLU A 170 21.79 -15.51 7.49
N MET A 171 21.98 -14.26 7.93
CA MET A 171 23.11 -13.41 7.52
C MET A 171 24.31 -13.44 8.48
N CYS A 172 24.20 -14.12 9.63
CA CYS A 172 25.28 -14.24 10.61
C CYS A 172 26.08 -15.54 10.54
N ASP A 173 25.74 -16.46 9.63
CA ASP A 173 26.43 -17.75 9.46
C ASP A 173 27.30 -17.79 8.18
N VAL A 174 28.05 -16.71 7.88
CA VAL A 174 29.12 -16.72 6.86
C VAL A 174 30.42 -16.19 7.42
#